data_274d814cfb88ff0dbb8e198b2b80ef8f
#
_entry.id   274d814cfb88ff0dbb8e198b2b80ef8f
#
_cell.length_a   1.000
_cell.length_b   1.000
_cell.length_c   1.000
_cell.angle_alpha   90.00
_cell.angle_beta   90.00
_cell.angle_gamma   90.00
#
_symmetry.space_group_name_H-M   'P 1'
#
loop_
_entity.id
_entity.type
_entity.pdbx_description
1 polymer ?
#
loop_
_entity_poly.entity_id
_entity_poly.type
_entity_poly.pdbx_seq_one_letter_code
_entity_poly.pdbx_strand_id
1 'polypeptide(L)'
;MRATKAATMASGEPSKSTRPSGPAERIRIKRVYATPAKSDGRRILVDRLWPRGMSKERARLSEWMKEIAPSAELRKWFGHDPARWPEFQRRFTAELEGHADDLGRLRDLAQKGRLTLVYAARDEAHNNAVVLREILLGRK
;
A
#
# COMPACT_ATOMS: atom_id res chain seq x y z
N MET A 1 -1.49 -20.41 25.14
CA MET A 1 -0.71 -20.63 25.04
C MET A 1 -0.49 -20.32 24.77
N ARG A 2 -1.01 -19.91 24.70
CA ARG A 2 -0.38 -19.72 24.40
C ARG A 2 -0.63 -19.16 23.99
N ALA A 3 -1.06 -19.16 23.76
CA ALA A 3 -0.67 -18.79 23.53
C ALA A 3 -0.80 -18.21 23.07
N THR A 4 -1.23 -17.97 22.85
CA THR A 4 -0.74 -17.77 22.65
C THR A 4 -0.89 -17.35 22.19
N LYS A 5 -1.43 -17.06 22.06
CA LYS A 5 -0.91 -16.98 21.75
C LYS A 5 -1.10 -16.69 21.37
N ALA A 6 -1.57 -16.67 21.10
CA ALA A 6 -1.07 -16.65 20.95
C ALA A 6 -1.10 -16.45 20.49
N ALA A 7 -1.57 -16.37 20.25
CA ALA A 7 -0.99 -16.46 20.14
C ALA A 7 -1.08 -16.21 19.64
N THR A 8 -1.57 -16.05 19.30
CA THR A 8 -0.97 -16.15 19.13
C THR A 8 -1.03 -16.03 18.62
N MET A 9 -1.52 -15.75 18.36
CA MET A 9 -0.89 -15.96 18.12
C MET A 9 -0.87 -16.12 17.74
N ALA A 10 -1.37 -16.14 17.55
CA ALA A 10 -0.68 -16.53 17.39
C ALA A 10 -0.62 -16.64 16.94
N SER A 11 -1.09 -16.61 16.63
CA SER A 11 -0.42 -16.97 16.41
C SER A 11 -0.16 -17.25 15.88
N GLY A 12 -0.54 -17.50 15.67
CA GLY A 12 0.30 -17.90 15.40
C GLY A 12 0.42 -18.28 14.87
N GLU A 13 0.41 -18.42 14.44
CA GLU A 13 1.03 -19.03 14.11
C GLU A 13 1.36 -19.55 13.81
N PRO A 14 1.02 -19.73 13.91
CA PRO A 14 1.62 -20.17 13.49
C PRO A 14 1.96 -20.65 13.02
N SER A 15 2.15 -20.68 13.21
CA SER A 15 2.86 -21.11 12.57
C SER A 15 2.96 -21.31 11.98
N LYS A 16 2.79 -21.26 12.72
CA LYS A 16 2.98 -21.64 11.59
C LYS A 16 3.78 -20.86 10.54
N SER A 17 3.75 -21.07 9.57
CA SER A 17 4.51 -20.45 8.51
C SER A 17 4.39 -18.93 8.53
N THR A 18 5.51 -18.24 8.35
CA THR A 18 5.52 -16.79 8.25
C THR A 18 5.53 -16.32 6.80
N ARG A 19 5.62 -17.23 5.87
CA ARG A 19 5.65 -16.87 4.46
C ARG A 19 4.26 -16.56 3.95
N PRO A 20 4.09 -15.46 3.18
CA PRO A 20 2.81 -15.20 2.56
C PRO A 20 2.42 -16.33 1.62
N SER A 21 1.17 -16.76 1.71
CA SER A 21 0.70 -17.89 0.92
C SER A 21 -0.04 -17.47 -0.33
N GLY A 22 -0.41 -16.20 -0.47
CA GLY A 22 -1.12 -15.72 -1.65
C GLY A 22 -0.82 -14.26 -1.95
N PRO A 23 -1.30 -13.79 -3.10
CA PRO A 23 -1.03 -12.40 -3.51
C PRO A 23 -1.50 -11.36 -2.51
N ALA A 24 -2.67 -11.59 -1.88
CA ALA A 24 -3.22 -10.62 -0.94
C ALA A 24 -2.30 -10.41 0.25
N GLU A 25 -1.55 -11.44 0.64
CA GLU A 25 -0.64 -11.34 1.78
C GLU A 25 0.70 -10.74 1.38
N ARG A 26 1.01 -10.75 0.10
CA ARG A 26 2.27 -10.20 -0.39
C ARG A 26 2.20 -8.72 -0.62
N ILE A 27 1.00 -8.17 -0.84
CA ILE A 27 0.82 -6.75 -1.10
C ILE A 27 0.02 -6.15 0.04
N ARG A 28 0.67 -5.28 0.80
CA ARG A 28 0.06 -4.65 1.96
C ARG A 28 0.08 -3.15 1.78
N ILE A 29 -0.74 -2.47 2.57
CA ILE A 29 -0.70 -1.01 2.63
C ILE A 29 -0.42 -0.60 4.07
N LYS A 30 0.23 0.55 4.24
CA LYS A 30 0.61 1.00 5.57
C LYS A 30 0.81 2.50 5.54
N ARG A 31 0.33 3.19 6.58
CA ARG A 31 0.60 4.62 6.69
C ARG A 31 2.09 4.84 6.91
N VAL A 32 2.61 5.91 6.29
CA VAL A 32 4.02 6.23 6.44
C VAL A 32 4.35 6.59 7.89
N TYR A 33 3.36 7.05 8.65
CA TYR A 33 3.55 7.43 10.05
C TYR A 33 3.53 6.24 11.02
N ALA A 34 3.13 5.07 10.53
CA ALA A 34 3.19 3.86 11.35
C ALA A 34 4.64 3.35 11.39
N THR A 35 4.99 2.68 12.49
CA THR A 35 6.35 2.21 12.68
C THR A 35 6.76 1.22 11.60
N PRO A 36 7.89 1.46 10.90
CA PRO A 36 8.40 0.48 9.95
C PRO A 36 8.74 -0.83 10.63
N ALA A 37 8.54 -1.93 9.89
CA ALA A 37 8.85 -3.26 10.38
C ALA A 37 9.57 -4.05 9.31
N LYS A 38 10.39 -5.00 9.72
CA LYS A 38 11.09 -5.86 8.77
C LYS A 38 10.09 -6.63 7.91
N SER A 39 8.96 -6.99 8.50
CA SER A 39 7.92 -7.73 7.78
C SER A 39 7.27 -6.91 6.68
N ASP A 40 7.51 -5.60 6.61
CA ASP A 40 6.98 -4.78 5.53
C ASP A 40 7.59 -5.16 4.18
N GLY A 41 8.78 -5.75 4.18
CA GLY A 41 9.48 -6.01 2.94
C GLY A 41 9.88 -4.73 2.25
N ARG A 42 9.63 -4.65 0.94
CA ARG A 42 9.92 -3.41 0.21
C ARG A 42 8.84 -2.39 0.51
N ARG A 43 9.26 -1.21 0.92
CA ARG A 43 8.37 -0.11 1.27
C ARG A 43 8.43 0.93 0.16
N ILE A 44 7.32 1.12 -0.55
CA ILE A 44 7.28 2.03 -1.68
C ILE A 44 6.21 3.09 -1.41
N LEU A 45 6.64 4.34 -1.34
CA LEU A 45 5.71 5.46 -1.16
C LEU A 45 5.01 5.73 -2.49
N VAL A 46 3.67 5.72 -2.46
CA VAL A 46 2.87 5.88 -3.67
C VAL A 46 2.06 7.17 -3.66
N ASP A 47 2.52 8.14 -2.90
CA ASP A 47 1.95 9.49 -2.89
C ASP A 47 2.77 10.41 -3.78
N ARG A 48 2.13 11.47 -4.30
CA ARG A 48 2.83 12.42 -5.14
C ARG A 48 3.69 13.38 -4.34
N LEU A 49 3.27 13.69 -3.11
CA LEU A 49 3.99 14.63 -2.26
C LEU A 49 4.69 13.90 -1.13
N TRP A 50 5.84 14.44 -0.70
CA TRP A 50 6.55 13.88 0.44
C TRP A 50 5.72 14.10 1.71
N PRO A 51 5.63 13.09 2.57
CA PRO A 51 4.82 13.20 3.81
C PRO A 51 5.35 14.29 4.73
N ARG A 52 4.45 15.12 5.22
CA ARG A 52 4.83 16.22 6.10
C ARG A 52 5.44 15.69 7.39
N GLY A 53 6.57 16.29 7.79
CA GLY A 53 7.21 15.96 9.05
C GLY A 53 7.94 14.63 9.07
N MET A 54 8.07 13.96 7.93
CA MET A 54 8.69 12.64 7.88
C MET A 54 10.09 12.75 7.32
N SER A 55 11.07 12.22 8.04
CA SER A 55 12.44 12.15 7.54
C SER A 55 12.63 10.89 6.71
N LYS A 56 13.67 10.92 5.85
CA LYS A 56 13.99 9.73 5.08
C LYS A 56 14.34 8.56 5.99
N GLU A 57 15.08 8.84 7.07
CA GLU A 57 15.48 7.81 8.00
C GLU A 57 14.31 7.14 8.68
N ARG A 58 13.30 7.93 9.05
CA ARG A 58 12.12 7.38 9.71
C ARG A 58 11.22 6.64 8.74
N ALA A 59 11.13 7.12 7.50
CA ALA A 59 10.24 6.51 6.52
C ALA A 59 10.73 5.14 6.06
N ARG A 60 12.02 4.93 6.02
CA ARG A 60 12.66 3.67 5.62
C ARG A 60 12.10 3.13 4.31
N LEU A 61 12.03 4.01 3.32
CA LEU A 61 11.49 3.63 2.02
C LEU A 61 12.53 2.94 1.17
N SER A 62 12.09 1.95 0.42
CA SER A 62 12.91 1.36 -0.64
C SER A 62 12.89 2.27 -1.85
N GLU A 63 11.76 2.93 -2.09
CA GLU A 63 11.61 3.78 -3.26
C GLU A 63 10.42 4.73 -3.07
N TRP A 64 10.46 5.86 -3.76
CA TRP A 64 9.32 6.79 -3.85
C TRP A 64 8.86 6.79 -5.30
N MET A 65 7.70 6.22 -5.57
CA MET A 65 7.17 6.09 -6.92
C MET A 65 6.04 7.09 -7.11
N LYS A 66 6.39 8.38 -7.25
CA LYS A 66 5.39 9.44 -7.25
C LYS A 66 4.54 9.50 -8.51
N GLU A 67 5.06 9.00 -9.63
CA GLU A 67 4.29 9.07 -10.87
C GLU A 67 3.07 8.15 -10.86
N ILE A 68 3.04 7.14 -10.00
CA ILE A 68 1.89 6.24 -9.95
C ILE A 68 0.78 6.80 -9.05
N ALA A 69 1.02 7.94 -8.40
CA ALA A 69 0.03 8.59 -7.55
C ALA A 69 -1.05 9.26 -8.41
N PRO A 70 -2.22 9.55 -7.83
CA PRO A 70 -3.25 10.28 -8.55
C PRO A 70 -2.73 11.64 -9.01
N SER A 71 -3.28 12.12 -10.12
CA SER A 71 -2.93 13.46 -10.60
C SER A 71 -3.29 14.50 -9.54
N ALA A 72 -2.64 15.67 -9.63
CA ALA A 72 -2.92 16.76 -8.70
C ALA A 72 -4.40 17.16 -8.78
N GLU A 73 -4.95 17.16 -9.98
CA GLU A 73 -6.35 17.52 -10.19
C GLU A 73 -7.29 16.53 -9.50
N LEU A 74 -7.03 15.23 -9.68
CA LEU A 74 -7.87 14.22 -9.07
C LEU A 74 -7.74 14.23 -7.55
N ARG A 75 -6.53 14.43 -7.05
CA ARG A 75 -6.29 14.51 -5.62
C ARG A 75 -7.07 15.67 -4.99
N LYS A 76 -7.04 16.83 -5.64
CA LYS A 76 -7.75 18.00 -5.15
C LYS A 76 -9.26 17.79 -5.21
N TRP A 77 -9.75 17.19 -6.30
CA TRP A 77 -11.17 16.93 -6.43
C TRP A 77 -11.66 15.98 -5.34
N PHE A 78 -10.89 14.95 -5.06
CA PHE A 78 -11.28 13.97 -4.03
C PHE A 78 -11.35 14.62 -2.65
N GLY A 79 -10.31 15.39 -2.29
CA GLY A 79 -10.27 16.13 -1.03
C GLY A 79 -10.53 15.30 0.21
N HIS A 80 -10.19 14.01 0.17
CA HIS A 80 -10.42 13.08 1.29
C HIS A 80 -11.90 12.97 1.68
N ASP A 81 -12.79 13.17 0.73
CA ASP A 81 -14.23 13.09 0.95
C ASP A 81 -14.73 11.67 0.65
N PRO A 82 -15.11 10.88 1.69
CA PRO A 82 -15.56 9.50 1.46
C PRO A 82 -16.76 9.39 0.53
N ALA A 83 -17.58 10.45 0.44
CA ALA A 83 -18.73 10.44 -0.47
C ALA A 83 -18.28 10.38 -1.93
N ARG A 84 -17.07 10.84 -2.22
CA ARG A 84 -16.51 10.81 -3.58
C ARG A 84 -15.71 9.56 -3.86
N TRP A 85 -15.66 8.62 -2.92
CA TRP A 85 -14.80 7.45 -3.04
C TRP A 85 -15.08 6.60 -4.28
N PRO A 86 -16.33 6.23 -4.59
CA PRO A 86 -16.56 5.41 -5.78
C PRO A 86 -16.08 6.06 -7.07
N GLU A 87 -16.31 7.36 -7.22
CA GLU A 87 -15.89 8.07 -8.42
C GLU A 87 -14.37 8.25 -8.43
N PHE A 88 -13.76 8.49 -7.25
CA PHE A 88 -12.31 8.57 -7.17
C PHE A 88 -11.68 7.25 -7.63
N GLN A 89 -12.20 6.13 -7.18
CA GLN A 89 -11.67 4.83 -7.59
C GLN A 89 -11.73 4.67 -9.11
N ARG A 90 -12.84 5.06 -9.70
CA ARG A 90 -13.02 4.92 -11.14
C ARG A 90 -12.04 5.82 -11.90
N ARG A 91 -11.91 7.07 -11.46
CA ARG A 91 -11.02 8.02 -12.14
C ARG A 91 -9.56 7.65 -11.98
N PHE A 92 -9.17 7.22 -10.78
CA PHE A 92 -7.79 6.85 -10.55
C PHE A 92 -7.42 5.58 -11.33
N THR A 93 -8.35 4.63 -11.38
CA THR A 93 -8.13 3.41 -12.19
C THR A 93 -7.88 3.79 -13.64
N ALA A 94 -8.63 4.75 -14.17
CA ALA A 94 -8.44 5.21 -15.54
C ALA A 94 -7.08 5.86 -15.72
N GLU A 95 -6.65 6.67 -14.76
CA GLU A 95 -5.31 7.28 -14.83
C GLU A 95 -4.22 6.20 -14.84
N LEU A 96 -4.42 5.15 -14.05
CA LEU A 96 -3.43 4.10 -13.94
C LEU A 96 -3.28 3.26 -15.22
N GLU A 97 -4.24 3.33 -16.12
CA GLU A 97 -4.12 2.65 -17.41
C GLU A 97 -2.94 3.18 -18.20
N GLY A 98 -2.52 4.40 -17.95
CA GLY A 98 -1.35 4.97 -18.57
C GLY A 98 -0.03 4.60 -17.87
N HIS A 99 -0.09 3.81 -16.82
CA HIS A 99 1.08 3.45 -16.03
C HIS A 99 1.27 1.94 -15.95
N ALA A 100 1.03 1.25 -17.07
CA ALA A 100 1.12 -0.21 -17.10
C ALA A 100 2.52 -0.70 -16.71
N ASP A 101 3.55 0.01 -17.13
CA ASP A 101 4.92 -0.41 -16.81
C ASP A 101 5.20 -0.34 -15.31
N ASP A 102 4.74 0.72 -14.65
CA ASP A 102 4.91 0.85 -13.22
C ASP A 102 4.12 -0.21 -12.47
N LEU A 103 2.89 -0.48 -12.92
CA LEU A 103 2.08 -1.53 -12.30
C LEU A 103 2.74 -2.90 -12.46
N GLY A 104 3.29 -3.17 -13.65
CA GLY A 104 4.01 -4.42 -13.89
C GLY A 104 5.21 -4.57 -12.98
N ARG A 105 5.94 -3.48 -12.78
CA ARG A 105 7.09 -3.49 -11.91
C ARG A 105 6.69 -3.79 -10.46
N LEU A 106 5.59 -3.21 -10.00
CA LEU A 106 5.11 -3.48 -8.64
C LEU A 106 4.68 -4.95 -8.49
N ARG A 107 4.03 -5.51 -9.52
CA ARG A 107 3.67 -6.92 -9.48
C ARG A 107 4.90 -7.83 -9.41
N ASP A 108 5.94 -7.49 -10.17
CA ASP A 108 7.18 -8.25 -10.13
C ASP A 108 7.82 -8.22 -8.75
N LEU A 109 7.84 -7.05 -8.13
CA LEU A 109 8.39 -6.90 -6.79
C LEU A 109 7.60 -7.73 -5.78
N ALA A 110 6.27 -7.77 -5.93
CA ALA A 110 5.42 -8.53 -5.03
C ALA A 110 5.63 -10.03 -5.16
N GLN A 111 6.06 -10.48 -6.35
CA GLN A 111 6.37 -11.90 -6.54
C GLN A 111 7.68 -12.30 -5.88
N LYS A 112 8.60 -11.36 -5.71
CA LYS A 112 9.89 -11.63 -5.11
C LYS A 112 9.88 -11.58 -3.60
N GLY A 113 8.85 -11.02 -3.01
CA GLY A 113 8.72 -10.89 -1.57
C GLY A 113 7.60 -9.96 -1.22
N ARG A 114 7.49 -9.64 0.07
CA ARG A 114 6.40 -8.75 0.50
C ARG A 114 6.63 -7.33 0.00
N LEU A 115 5.55 -6.73 -0.47
CA LEU A 115 5.52 -5.36 -0.94
C LEU A 115 4.54 -4.58 -0.07
N THR A 116 4.97 -3.44 0.47
CA THR A 116 4.10 -2.57 1.25
C THR A 116 3.99 -1.24 0.54
N LEU A 117 2.78 -0.89 0.15
CA LEU A 117 2.50 0.41 -0.44
C LEU A 117 2.28 1.40 0.70
N VAL A 118 3.10 2.44 0.73
CA VAL A 118 3.12 3.39 1.85
C VAL A 118 2.43 4.68 1.42
N TYR A 119 1.60 5.22 2.30
CA TYR A 119 0.84 6.42 2.02
C TYR A 119 0.72 7.28 3.27
N ALA A 120 0.32 8.56 3.10
CA ALA A 120 0.25 9.50 4.21
C ALA A 120 -1.16 9.78 4.72
N ALA A 121 -2.19 9.50 3.93
CA ALA A 121 -3.57 9.83 4.30
C ALA A 121 -3.96 9.23 5.65
N ARG A 122 -4.82 9.95 6.38
CA ARG A 122 -5.31 9.45 7.66
C ARG A 122 -6.37 8.36 7.50
N ASP A 123 -7.16 8.46 6.44
CA ASP A 123 -8.23 7.49 6.18
C ASP A 123 -7.61 6.24 5.59
N GLU A 124 -7.61 5.17 6.36
CA GLU A 124 -6.96 3.92 5.96
C GLU A 124 -7.80 3.11 4.98
N ALA A 125 -9.07 3.48 4.83
CA ALA A 125 -9.97 2.76 3.93
C ALA A 125 -10.16 3.46 2.58
N HIS A 126 -9.95 4.77 2.52
CA HIS A 126 -10.25 5.58 1.34
C HIS A 126 -9.02 6.37 0.91
N ASN A 127 -8.04 5.68 0.35
CA ASN A 127 -6.83 6.33 -0.12
C ASN A 127 -6.31 5.63 -1.38
N ASN A 128 -5.34 6.29 -2.04
CA ASN A 128 -4.80 5.79 -3.30
C ASN A 128 -4.13 4.42 -3.18
N ALA A 129 -3.52 4.12 -2.05
CA ALA A 129 -2.86 2.82 -1.88
C ALA A 129 -3.88 1.67 -1.89
N VAL A 130 -5.09 1.92 -1.37
CA VAL A 130 -6.16 0.92 -1.41
C VAL A 130 -6.50 0.57 -2.87
N VAL A 131 -6.65 1.59 -3.71
CA VAL A 131 -6.98 1.37 -5.12
C VAL A 131 -5.86 0.61 -5.82
N LEU A 132 -4.62 1.04 -5.59
CA LEU A 132 -3.47 0.38 -6.19
C LEU A 132 -3.41 -1.10 -5.81
N ARG A 133 -3.61 -1.38 -4.53
CA ARG A 133 -3.57 -2.76 -4.06
C ARG A 133 -4.62 -3.61 -4.76
N GLU A 134 -5.84 -3.10 -4.88
CA GLU A 134 -6.91 -3.86 -5.54
C GLU A 134 -6.58 -4.13 -7.00
N ILE A 135 -6.02 -3.15 -7.68
CA ILE A 135 -5.63 -3.33 -9.08
C ILE A 135 -4.51 -4.36 -9.21
N LEU A 136 -3.51 -4.28 -8.34
CA LEU A 136 -2.39 -5.22 -8.38
C LEU A 136 -2.83 -6.64 -8.09
N LEU A 137 -3.87 -6.80 -7.28
CA LEU A 137 -4.44 -8.11 -6.98
C LEU A 137 -5.41 -8.59 -8.05
N GLY A 138 -5.67 -7.77 -9.06
CA GLY A 138 -6.60 -8.14 -10.12
C GLY A 138 -8.07 -7.93 -9.77
N ARG A 139 -8.34 -7.21 -8.68
CA ARG A 139 -9.70 -6.88 -8.28
C ARG A 139 -10.05 -5.46 -8.72
N LYS A 140 -11.33 -5.18 -8.84
CA LYS A 140 -11.76 -3.85 -9.27
C LYS A 140 -12.73 -3.21 -8.31
#